data_21aead72c86d66e5dfd79dd706f0adbb
#
_entry.id   21aead72c86d66e5dfd79dd706f0adbb
#
_cell.length_a   1.000
_cell.length_b   1.000
_cell.length_c   1.000
_cell.angle_alpha   90.00
_cell.angle_beta   90.00
_cell.angle_gamma   90.00
#
_symmetry.space_group_name_H-M   'P 1'
#
loop_
_entity.id
_entity.type
_entity.pdbx_description
1 polymer ?
#
loop_
_entity_poly.entity_id
_entity_poly.type
_entity_poly.pdbx_seq_one_letter_code
_entity_poly.pdbx_strand_id
1 'polypeptide(L)'
;MTRLAIVGGSDAGISAALRARELDPSADVTVVVADSYPNFSICGIPYYFTGEVAPWQSLAHRTAADLEATGMRLRLDTLATGVDVAGRRLQVRNPDGSAEEVPYDELIVGTGALPSQAGIAGLGELGATDGVHVIHSMGDTFALERDLDERRPESAIIVGAGYVGLEMAEAFVARGLRVTQLQRGPEVLSTLDADLAARVHDELTAHGVDVVTGAVVRSVARAAGGLTVTAEREGERLVLTADLVLVVVGVRPSTALLEGAGATLGAGRAVVVDERMRTGVPHVWAAGDGVVTHHRLLGVTYLPLGTTAHKQGRVAGENALGGDRAFAGSAGTQVVKVFGLVAARTGLRDHEARDAGYSPATVAASADDHKRYYPGAQPIAFRVTGDVRDGRLLGAQLVGRLGTETAKRVDTFATALHAGLTVDQLSDLDLSYTPPLGSPWDAVQVAAQAWTAAARQPGAARATSPIRRGSAA
;
A
#
# COMPACT_ATOMS: atom_id res chain seq x y z
N MET A 1 -20.94 9.08 29.62
CA MET A 1 -19.93 8.10 29.17
C MET A 1 -20.36 7.64 27.80
N THR A 2 -19.62 7.99 26.75
CA THR A 2 -19.94 7.64 25.36
C THR A 2 -19.54 6.19 25.09
N ARG A 3 -20.47 5.40 24.56
CA ARG A 3 -20.20 4.02 24.11
C ARG A 3 -19.76 4.09 22.66
N LEU A 4 -18.48 3.80 22.41
CA LEU A 4 -17.88 3.76 21.09
C LEU A 4 -17.65 2.32 20.66
N ALA A 5 -18.41 1.86 19.68
CA ALA A 5 -18.15 0.58 19.02
C ALA A 5 -17.26 0.80 17.80
N ILE A 6 -16.27 -0.06 17.61
CA ILE A 6 -15.33 0.01 16.49
C ILE A 6 -15.26 -1.38 15.85
N VAL A 7 -15.39 -1.44 14.52
CA VAL A 7 -15.22 -2.68 13.75
C VAL A 7 -13.91 -2.63 12.99
N GLY A 8 -13.03 -3.60 13.26
CA GLY A 8 -11.73 -3.74 12.61
C GLY A 8 -10.56 -3.59 13.57
N GLY A 9 -9.68 -4.58 13.58
CA GLY A 9 -8.52 -4.71 14.47
C GLY A 9 -7.19 -4.29 13.87
N SER A 10 -7.17 -3.64 12.70
CA SER A 10 -5.96 -3.16 12.03
C SER A 10 -5.83 -1.63 12.14
N ASP A 11 -5.09 -1.02 11.22
CA ASP A 11 -4.60 0.37 11.25
C ASP A 11 -5.67 1.41 11.60
N ALA A 12 -6.80 1.40 10.89
CA ALA A 12 -7.83 2.43 11.07
C ALA A 12 -8.58 2.25 12.39
N GLY A 13 -9.07 1.04 12.69
CA GLY A 13 -9.87 0.78 13.88
C GLY A 13 -9.06 0.95 15.17
N ILE A 14 -7.85 0.39 15.22
CA ILE A 14 -6.98 0.53 16.40
C ILE A 14 -6.52 1.99 16.58
N SER A 15 -6.20 2.71 15.49
CA SER A 15 -5.85 4.14 15.60
C SER A 15 -7.03 4.99 16.11
N ALA A 16 -8.26 4.65 15.72
CA ALA A 16 -9.46 5.29 16.24
C ALA A 16 -9.68 5.01 17.73
N ALA A 17 -9.54 3.74 18.14
CA ALA A 17 -9.69 3.32 19.53
C ALA A 17 -8.65 4.00 20.45
N LEU A 18 -7.38 3.96 20.05
CA LEU A 18 -6.30 4.61 20.79
C LEU A 18 -6.51 6.12 20.91
N ARG A 19 -6.95 6.77 19.82
CA ARG A 19 -7.23 8.21 19.85
C ARG A 19 -8.41 8.55 20.74
N ALA A 20 -9.47 7.74 20.73
CA ALA A 20 -10.61 7.93 21.61
C ALA A 20 -10.19 7.81 23.09
N ARG A 21 -9.42 6.80 23.44
CA ARG A 21 -8.89 6.60 24.81
C ARG A 21 -7.91 7.69 25.25
N GLU A 22 -7.12 8.23 24.31
CA GLU A 22 -6.22 9.37 24.56
C GLU A 22 -7.00 10.63 24.95
N LEU A 23 -8.11 10.91 24.26
CA LEU A 23 -8.90 12.13 24.46
C LEU A 23 -9.89 12.03 25.60
N ASP A 24 -10.54 10.91 25.76
CA ASP A 24 -11.49 10.65 26.83
C ASP A 24 -11.24 9.28 27.49
N PRO A 25 -10.44 9.23 28.56
CA PRO A 25 -10.22 8.00 29.32
C PRO A 25 -11.50 7.43 29.96
N SER A 26 -12.62 8.15 29.98
CA SER A 26 -13.90 7.64 30.47
C SER A 26 -14.75 6.97 29.38
N ALA A 27 -14.43 7.16 28.10
CA ALA A 27 -15.19 6.56 27.00
C ALA A 27 -15.18 5.04 27.08
N ASP A 28 -16.34 4.43 26.87
CA ASP A 28 -16.50 2.97 26.81
C ASP A 28 -16.23 2.48 25.38
N VAL A 29 -14.97 2.07 25.11
CA VAL A 29 -14.51 1.68 23.79
C VAL A 29 -14.49 0.17 23.65
N THR A 30 -15.27 -0.36 22.72
CA THR A 30 -15.29 -1.78 22.35
C THR A 30 -14.84 -1.94 20.89
N VAL A 31 -13.81 -2.77 20.66
CA VAL A 31 -13.29 -3.09 19.32
C VAL A 31 -13.65 -4.52 18.95
N VAL A 32 -14.39 -4.69 17.87
CA VAL A 32 -14.81 -5.98 17.32
C VAL A 32 -13.84 -6.39 16.21
N VAL A 33 -13.18 -7.52 16.34
CA VAL A 33 -12.15 -8.03 15.45
C VAL A 33 -12.53 -9.43 14.98
N ALA A 34 -12.54 -9.64 13.67
CA ALA A 34 -13.01 -10.90 13.08
C ALA A 34 -12.00 -12.06 13.23
N ASP A 35 -10.79 -11.79 13.66
CA ASP A 35 -9.73 -12.78 13.93
C ASP A 35 -9.10 -12.58 15.33
N SER A 36 -8.11 -13.42 15.66
CA SER A 36 -7.39 -13.40 16.94
C SER A 36 -6.20 -12.45 16.98
N TYR A 37 -5.91 -11.69 15.91
CA TYR A 37 -4.63 -11.01 15.70
C TYR A 37 -4.77 -9.49 15.53
N PRO A 38 -5.18 -8.75 16.58
CA PRO A 38 -5.31 -7.30 16.48
C PRO A 38 -3.95 -6.62 16.36
N ASN A 39 -3.90 -5.55 15.56
CA ASN A 39 -2.75 -4.63 15.42
C ASN A 39 -1.45 -5.29 14.91
N PHE A 40 -1.57 -6.30 14.05
CA PHE A 40 -0.41 -6.87 13.35
C PHE A 40 -0.05 -6.06 12.10
N SER A 41 1.26 -5.95 11.83
CA SER A 41 1.81 -5.36 10.61
C SER A 41 1.66 -6.31 9.43
N ILE A 42 0.62 -6.12 8.62
CA ILE A 42 0.41 -6.90 7.40
C ILE A 42 1.53 -6.62 6.38
N CYS A 43 2.04 -5.38 6.31
CA CYS A 43 3.19 -5.02 5.48
C CYS A 43 4.51 -5.67 5.96
N GLY A 44 4.56 -6.20 7.17
CA GLY A 44 5.72 -6.94 7.70
C GLY A 44 5.76 -8.43 7.30
N ILE A 45 4.66 -8.97 6.80
CA ILE A 45 4.53 -10.40 6.49
C ILE A 45 5.58 -10.88 5.46
N PRO A 46 5.87 -10.18 4.36
CA PRO A 46 6.91 -10.60 3.43
C PRO A 46 8.29 -10.73 4.11
N TYR A 47 8.62 -9.82 5.02
CA TYR A 47 9.91 -9.83 5.76
C TYR A 47 9.97 -10.92 6.83
N TYR A 48 8.82 -11.40 7.30
CA TYR A 48 8.76 -12.63 8.09
C TYR A 48 9.14 -13.84 7.22
N PHE A 49 8.62 -13.91 6.00
CA PHE A 49 8.95 -15.00 5.08
C PHE A 49 10.39 -14.94 4.54
N THR A 50 11.03 -13.76 4.45
CA THR A 50 12.48 -13.67 4.16
C THR A 50 13.32 -14.15 5.32
N GLY A 51 12.78 -14.23 6.54
CA GLY A 51 13.52 -14.49 7.77
C GLY A 51 14.20 -13.25 8.38
N GLU A 52 14.01 -12.05 7.80
CA GLU A 52 14.51 -10.79 8.38
C GLU A 52 13.76 -10.43 9.68
N VAL A 53 12.50 -10.84 9.80
CA VAL A 53 11.67 -10.69 11.00
C VAL A 53 11.36 -12.05 11.59
N ALA A 54 11.73 -12.27 12.86
CA ALA A 54 11.40 -13.48 13.60
C ALA A 54 11.35 -13.18 15.10
N PRO A 55 10.48 -13.84 15.88
CA PRO A 55 9.38 -14.69 15.44
C PRO A 55 8.19 -13.86 14.88
N TRP A 56 7.15 -14.51 14.33
CA TRP A 56 6.00 -13.83 13.74
C TRP A 56 5.27 -12.88 14.71
N GLN A 57 5.33 -13.14 16.02
CA GLN A 57 4.81 -12.25 17.06
C GLN A 57 5.43 -10.84 17.03
N SER A 58 6.65 -10.71 16.48
CA SER A 58 7.32 -9.42 16.29
C SER A 58 6.60 -8.51 15.28
N LEU A 59 5.67 -9.06 14.49
CA LEU A 59 4.80 -8.28 13.59
C LEU A 59 3.72 -7.50 14.34
N ALA A 60 3.46 -7.81 15.61
CA ALA A 60 2.49 -7.06 16.41
C ALA A 60 3.04 -5.67 16.76
N HIS A 61 2.36 -4.61 16.35
CA HIS A 61 2.67 -3.27 16.83
C HIS A 61 2.35 -3.11 18.32
N ARG A 62 1.29 -3.75 18.76
CA ARG A 62 0.86 -3.89 20.17
C ARG A 62 0.18 -5.26 20.33
N THR A 63 0.43 -5.89 21.44
CA THR A 63 -0.31 -7.12 21.82
C THR A 63 -1.75 -6.79 22.22
N ALA A 64 -2.61 -7.81 22.25
CA ALA A 64 -3.96 -7.64 22.77
C ALA A 64 -3.95 -7.09 24.21
N ALA A 65 -3.05 -7.58 25.05
CA ALA A 65 -2.89 -7.11 26.43
C ALA A 65 -2.46 -5.63 26.51
N ASP A 66 -1.56 -5.17 25.62
CA ASP A 66 -1.17 -3.75 25.55
C ASP A 66 -2.35 -2.86 25.16
N LEU A 67 -3.20 -3.33 24.23
CA LEU A 67 -4.40 -2.61 23.80
C LEU A 67 -5.42 -2.54 24.94
N GLU A 68 -5.71 -3.64 25.61
CA GLU A 68 -6.62 -3.70 26.75
C GLU A 68 -6.14 -2.88 27.95
N ALA A 69 -4.82 -2.80 28.16
CA ALA A 69 -4.23 -1.94 29.19
C ALA A 69 -4.52 -0.45 28.96
N THR A 70 -4.86 -0.02 27.73
CA THR A 70 -5.34 1.36 27.45
C THR A 70 -6.80 1.58 27.92
N GLY A 71 -7.49 0.52 28.34
CA GLY A 71 -8.89 0.53 28.79
C GLY A 71 -9.91 0.31 27.67
N MET A 72 -9.50 -0.09 26.47
CA MET A 72 -10.44 -0.60 25.46
C MET A 72 -10.77 -2.08 25.73
N ARG A 73 -11.94 -2.52 25.31
CA ARG A 73 -12.32 -3.94 25.32
C ARG A 73 -12.16 -4.51 23.91
N LEU A 74 -11.46 -5.64 23.79
CA LEU A 74 -11.34 -6.38 22.55
C LEU A 74 -12.34 -7.53 22.50
N ARG A 75 -13.06 -7.64 21.39
CA ARG A 75 -13.88 -8.82 21.05
C ARG A 75 -13.25 -9.49 19.83
N LEU A 76 -12.31 -10.38 20.11
CA LEU A 76 -11.60 -11.15 19.09
C LEU A 76 -12.48 -12.27 18.55
N ASP A 77 -12.13 -12.79 17.36
CA ASP A 77 -12.86 -13.86 16.65
C ASP A 77 -14.36 -13.57 16.52
N THR A 78 -14.72 -12.28 16.53
CA THR A 78 -16.10 -11.81 16.52
C THR A 78 -16.38 -11.06 15.22
N LEU A 79 -17.29 -11.59 14.40
CA LEU A 79 -17.65 -11.02 13.09
C LEU A 79 -18.81 -10.04 13.22
N ALA A 80 -18.61 -8.79 12.80
CA ALA A 80 -19.72 -7.84 12.62
C ALA A 80 -20.54 -8.25 11.39
N THR A 81 -21.86 -8.44 11.55
CA THR A 81 -22.75 -8.98 10.51
C THR A 81 -23.80 -8.01 10.04
N GLY A 82 -24.11 -6.95 10.81
CA GLY A 82 -25.10 -5.96 10.46
C GLY A 82 -25.08 -4.75 11.40
N VAL A 83 -25.72 -3.66 10.98
CA VAL A 83 -25.87 -2.42 11.78
C VAL A 83 -27.35 -2.04 11.80
N ASP A 84 -27.96 -2.07 12.97
CA ASP A 84 -29.25 -1.39 13.22
C ASP A 84 -28.96 0.07 13.57
N VAL A 85 -29.08 0.94 12.59
CA VAL A 85 -28.81 2.38 12.74
C VAL A 85 -29.83 3.03 13.65
N ALA A 86 -31.11 2.66 13.55
CA ALA A 86 -32.20 3.24 14.33
C ALA A 86 -32.11 2.85 15.82
N GLY A 87 -31.84 1.58 16.10
CA GLY A 87 -31.65 1.06 17.46
C GLY A 87 -30.25 1.31 18.03
N ARG A 88 -29.27 1.79 17.19
CA ARG A 88 -27.87 1.95 17.54
C ARG A 88 -27.26 0.66 18.10
N ARG A 89 -27.37 -0.43 17.32
CA ARG A 89 -26.86 -1.75 17.68
C ARG A 89 -26.02 -2.32 16.56
N LEU A 90 -24.81 -2.75 16.89
CA LEU A 90 -23.96 -3.53 16.01
C LEU A 90 -24.27 -5.02 16.22
N GLN A 91 -24.73 -5.69 15.17
CA GLN A 91 -24.97 -7.12 15.18
C GLN A 91 -23.66 -7.86 14.98
N VAL A 92 -23.38 -8.81 15.85
CA VAL A 92 -22.15 -9.60 15.81
C VAL A 92 -22.43 -11.09 15.92
N ARG A 93 -21.53 -11.90 15.38
CA ARG A 93 -21.49 -13.34 15.54
C ARG A 93 -20.23 -13.70 16.31
N ASN A 94 -20.42 -14.36 17.44
CA ASN A 94 -19.37 -14.82 18.32
C ASN A 94 -18.65 -16.07 17.76
N PRO A 95 -17.48 -16.47 18.33
CA PRO A 95 -16.76 -17.68 17.93
C PRO A 95 -17.57 -18.97 18.06
N ASP A 96 -18.49 -19.04 19.02
CA ASP A 96 -19.40 -20.18 19.23
C ASP A 96 -20.59 -20.20 18.25
N GLY A 97 -20.66 -19.24 17.32
CA GLY A 97 -21.75 -19.09 16.36
C GLY A 97 -22.97 -18.33 16.88
N SER A 98 -23.02 -17.97 18.17
CA SER A 98 -24.12 -17.19 18.74
C SER A 98 -24.17 -15.78 18.19
N ALA A 99 -25.39 -15.26 17.97
CA ALA A 99 -25.61 -13.87 17.60
C ALA A 99 -25.80 -13.00 18.84
N GLU A 100 -25.21 -11.79 18.80
CA GLU A 100 -25.32 -10.81 19.87
C GLU A 100 -25.42 -9.40 19.30
N GLU A 101 -25.89 -8.45 20.09
CA GLU A 101 -25.93 -7.04 19.74
C GLU A 101 -25.05 -6.23 20.69
N VAL A 102 -24.14 -5.42 20.10
CA VAL A 102 -23.31 -4.47 20.83
C VAL A 102 -23.95 -3.07 20.72
N PRO A 103 -24.46 -2.51 21.81
CA PRO A 103 -25.04 -1.17 21.77
C PRO A 103 -23.95 -0.11 21.65
N TYR A 104 -24.20 0.94 20.88
CA TYR A 104 -23.29 2.08 20.71
C TYR A 104 -24.01 3.43 20.77
N ASP A 105 -23.29 4.47 21.09
CA ASP A 105 -23.69 5.86 20.87
C ASP A 105 -23.09 6.35 19.54
N GLU A 106 -21.84 5.96 19.24
CA GLU A 106 -21.14 6.19 17.99
C GLU A 106 -20.47 4.89 17.50
N LEU A 107 -20.50 4.64 16.19
CA LEU A 107 -19.89 3.48 15.52
C LEU A 107 -18.82 3.92 14.54
N ILE A 108 -17.63 3.32 14.62
CA ILE A 108 -16.57 3.47 13.64
C ILE A 108 -16.35 2.17 12.90
N VAL A 109 -16.38 2.19 11.56
CA VAL A 109 -16.16 1.01 10.73
C VAL A 109 -14.83 1.13 9.98
N GLY A 110 -13.90 0.25 10.34
CA GLY A 110 -12.57 0.11 9.74
C GLY A 110 -12.34 -1.29 9.19
N THR A 111 -13.30 -1.83 8.42
CA THR A 111 -13.26 -3.19 7.85
C THR A 111 -12.23 -3.37 6.73
N GLY A 112 -11.56 -2.30 6.31
CA GLY A 112 -10.47 -2.35 5.35
C GLY A 112 -10.88 -2.82 3.96
N ALA A 113 -10.04 -3.65 3.36
CA ALA A 113 -10.23 -4.20 2.03
C ALA A 113 -10.06 -5.73 2.06
N LEU A 114 -10.43 -6.38 0.97
CA LEU A 114 -10.30 -7.83 0.77
C LEU A 114 -9.46 -8.11 -0.48
N PRO A 115 -8.69 -9.20 -0.53
CA PRO A 115 -7.99 -9.60 -1.74
C PRO A 115 -8.92 -9.71 -2.95
N SER A 116 -8.45 -9.22 -4.09
CA SER A 116 -9.15 -9.35 -5.36
C SER A 116 -8.80 -10.67 -6.02
N GLN A 117 -9.80 -11.33 -6.62
CA GLN A 117 -9.59 -12.51 -7.47
C GLN A 117 -9.47 -12.14 -8.96
N ALA A 118 -9.69 -10.86 -9.32
CA ALA A 118 -9.61 -10.31 -10.68
C ALA A 118 -10.35 -11.12 -11.77
N GLY A 119 -11.34 -11.93 -11.39
CA GLY A 119 -12.09 -12.80 -12.32
C GLY A 119 -11.29 -13.99 -12.86
N ILE A 120 -10.22 -14.38 -12.19
CA ILE A 120 -9.42 -15.57 -12.56
C ILE A 120 -10.21 -16.82 -12.22
N ALA A 121 -10.49 -17.66 -13.21
CA ALA A 121 -11.25 -18.88 -13.03
C ALA A 121 -10.46 -19.89 -12.16
N GLY A 122 -11.18 -20.66 -11.34
CA GLY A 122 -10.62 -21.65 -10.41
C GLY A 122 -10.29 -21.11 -9.02
N LEU A 123 -10.14 -19.79 -8.81
CA LEU A 123 -9.84 -19.23 -7.48
C LEU A 123 -11.02 -19.33 -6.49
N GLY A 124 -12.23 -19.58 -6.96
CA GLY A 124 -13.38 -19.84 -6.09
C GLY A 124 -13.44 -21.29 -5.55
N GLU A 125 -12.69 -22.21 -6.16
CA GLU A 125 -12.70 -23.64 -5.87
C GLU A 125 -11.38 -24.13 -5.25
N LEU A 126 -10.30 -23.38 -5.46
CA LEU A 126 -8.95 -23.69 -5.00
C LEU A 126 -8.57 -22.74 -3.85
N GLY A 127 -7.86 -23.27 -2.88
CA GLY A 127 -7.40 -22.53 -1.71
C GLY A 127 -6.06 -23.03 -1.18
N ALA A 128 -5.72 -22.64 0.03
CA ALA A 128 -4.44 -22.97 0.66
C ALA A 128 -4.14 -24.46 0.70
N THR A 129 -5.16 -25.30 0.92
CA THR A 129 -5.01 -26.76 0.89
C THR A 129 -4.62 -27.31 -0.48
N ASP A 130 -4.82 -26.54 -1.52
CA ASP A 130 -4.46 -26.89 -2.92
C ASP A 130 -3.13 -26.29 -3.35
N GLY A 131 -2.52 -25.43 -2.52
CA GLY A 131 -1.33 -24.65 -2.83
C GLY A 131 -1.64 -23.31 -3.51
N VAL A 132 -2.89 -22.84 -3.46
CA VAL A 132 -3.28 -21.52 -3.97
C VAL A 132 -3.49 -20.58 -2.78
N HIS A 133 -2.69 -19.53 -2.72
CA HIS A 133 -2.63 -18.61 -1.61
C HIS A 133 -2.96 -17.18 -2.01
N VAL A 134 -3.49 -16.44 -1.07
CA VAL A 134 -3.47 -14.98 -0.98
C VAL A 134 -2.66 -14.59 0.24
N ILE A 135 -2.29 -13.34 0.40
CA ILE A 135 -1.61 -12.84 1.58
C ILE A 135 -2.21 -11.51 1.98
N HIS A 136 -2.95 -11.49 3.08
CA HIS A 136 -3.66 -10.30 3.55
C HIS A 136 -3.91 -10.32 5.07
N SER A 137 -3.84 -11.47 5.71
CA SER A 137 -4.11 -11.65 7.12
C SER A 137 -3.08 -12.56 7.78
N MET A 138 -3.08 -12.62 9.12
CA MET A 138 -2.26 -13.59 9.85
C MET A 138 -2.72 -15.03 9.57
N GLY A 139 -4.02 -15.23 9.34
CA GLY A 139 -4.55 -16.54 8.93
C GLY A 139 -3.97 -17.00 7.58
N ASP A 140 -3.90 -16.12 6.60
CA ASP A 140 -3.24 -16.41 5.31
C ASP A 140 -1.74 -16.69 5.49
N THR A 141 -1.09 -15.94 6.39
CA THR A 141 0.33 -16.13 6.72
C THR A 141 0.60 -17.53 7.25
N PHE A 142 -0.18 -17.99 8.22
CA PHE A 142 -0.02 -19.33 8.80
C PHE A 142 -0.41 -20.44 7.82
N ALA A 143 -1.38 -20.19 6.93
CA ALA A 143 -1.73 -21.14 5.89
C ALA A 143 -0.59 -21.32 4.87
N LEU A 144 0.03 -20.21 4.46
CA LEU A 144 1.20 -20.23 3.55
C LEU A 144 2.42 -20.85 4.24
N GLU A 145 2.71 -20.49 5.50
CA GLU A 145 3.82 -21.06 6.26
C GLU A 145 3.71 -22.57 6.37
N ARG A 146 2.52 -23.07 6.74
CA ARG A 146 2.25 -24.51 6.82
C ARG A 146 2.49 -25.20 5.49
N ASP A 147 2.04 -24.60 4.38
CA ASP A 147 2.25 -25.18 3.04
C ASP A 147 3.73 -25.23 2.68
N LEU A 148 4.50 -24.18 2.98
CA LEU A 148 5.94 -24.14 2.76
C LEU A 148 6.69 -25.23 3.58
N ASP A 149 6.28 -25.44 4.82
CA ASP A 149 6.94 -26.38 5.75
C ASP A 149 6.57 -27.85 5.49
N GLU A 150 5.28 -28.14 5.22
CA GLU A 150 4.76 -29.51 5.06
C GLU A 150 4.93 -30.04 3.64
N ARG A 151 4.52 -29.25 2.62
CA ARG A 151 4.59 -29.66 1.20
C ARG A 151 5.95 -29.39 0.58
N ARG A 152 6.72 -28.44 1.10
CA ARG A 152 8.05 -28.05 0.63
C ARG A 152 8.08 -27.80 -0.88
N PRO A 153 7.29 -26.84 -1.38
CA PRO A 153 7.25 -26.56 -2.80
C PRO A 153 8.63 -26.13 -3.31
N GLU A 154 8.99 -26.55 -4.52
CA GLU A 154 10.23 -26.14 -5.18
C GLU A 154 10.03 -24.96 -6.13
N SER A 155 8.77 -24.69 -6.51
CA SER A 155 8.43 -23.65 -7.47
C SER A 155 7.18 -22.90 -7.08
N ALA A 156 7.17 -21.58 -7.35
CA ALA A 156 6.04 -20.72 -7.12
C ALA A 156 5.74 -19.82 -8.33
N ILE A 157 4.46 -19.64 -8.63
CA ILE A 157 3.99 -18.61 -9.54
C ILE A 157 3.33 -17.51 -8.70
N ILE A 158 3.82 -16.27 -8.85
CA ILE A 158 3.21 -15.09 -8.27
C ILE A 158 2.39 -14.36 -9.33
N VAL A 159 1.10 -14.21 -9.12
CA VAL A 159 0.20 -13.47 -10.00
C VAL A 159 0.03 -12.05 -9.47
N GLY A 160 0.68 -11.10 -10.15
CA GLY A 160 0.75 -9.69 -9.79
C GLY A 160 2.16 -9.26 -9.38
N ALA A 161 2.63 -8.13 -9.93
CA ALA A 161 3.92 -7.51 -9.64
C ALA A 161 3.76 -6.08 -9.10
N GLY A 162 2.79 -5.91 -8.20
CA GLY A 162 2.69 -4.75 -7.32
C GLY A 162 3.56 -4.91 -6.07
N TYR A 163 3.43 -4.03 -5.07
CA TYR A 163 4.24 -4.01 -3.85
C TYR A 163 4.36 -5.38 -3.19
N VAL A 164 3.25 -5.98 -2.81
CA VAL A 164 3.23 -7.30 -2.13
C VAL A 164 3.83 -8.40 -3.00
N GLY A 165 3.54 -8.38 -4.33
CA GLY A 165 4.09 -9.39 -5.25
C GLY A 165 5.61 -9.31 -5.37
N LEU A 166 6.18 -8.11 -5.35
CA LEU A 166 7.63 -7.90 -5.40
C LEU A 166 8.32 -8.36 -4.10
N GLU A 167 7.75 -7.99 -2.95
CA GLU A 167 8.26 -8.38 -1.64
C GLU A 167 8.16 -9.91 -1.43
N MET A 168 7.07 -10.53 -1.90
CA MET A 168 6.91 -11.99 -1.82
C MET A 168 7.80 -12.74 -2.83
N ALA A 169 8.18 -12.13 -3.96
CA ALA A 169 9.16 -12.71 -4.87
C ALA A 169 10.54 -12.83 -4.17
N GLU A 170 10.97 -11.77 -3.49
CA GLU A 170 12.17 -11.80 -2.64
C GLU A 170 12.05 -12.88 -1.55
N ALA A 171 10.90 -12.95 -0.87
CA ALA A 171 10.66 -13.91 0.19
C ALA A 171 10.74 -15.37 -0.29
N PHE A 172 10.16 -15.69 -1.44
CA PHE A 172 10.20 -17.04 -2.00
C PHE A 172 11.59 -17.41 -2.52
N VAL A 173 12.32 -16.46 -3.13
CA VAL A 173 13.73 -16.68 -3.51
C VAL A 173 14.58 -16.94 -2.26
N ALA A 174 14.39 -16.17 -1.18
CA ALA A 174 15.10 -16.39 0.09
C ALA A 174 14.80 -17.75 0.72
N ARG A 175 13.61 -18.32 0.46
CA ARG A 175 13.21 -19.69 0.86
C ARG A 175 13.68 -20.77 -0.11
N GLY A 176 14.39 -20.41 -1.19
CA GLY A 176 14.96 -21.34 -2.16
C GLY A 176 14.00 -21.81 -3.27
N LEU A 177 12.84 -21.19 -3.43
CA LEU A 177 11.91 -21.52 -4.51
C LEU A 177 12.37 -20.92 -5.84
N ARG A 178 12.09 -21.62 -6.93
CA ARG A 178 12.12 -21.05 -8.29
C ARG A 178 10.86 -20.21 -8.48
N VAL A 179 11.02 -18.92 -8.78
CA VAL A 179 9.90 -17.97 -8.82
C VAL A 179 9.65 -17.51 -10.25
N THR A 180 8.41 -17.67 -10.72
CA THR A 180 7.89 -16.98 -11.92
C THR A 180 6.88 -15.93 -11.49
N GLN A 181 7.08 -14.68 -11.90
CA GLN A 181 6.19 -13.57 -11.57
C GLN A 181 5.44 -13.08 -12.81
N LEU A 182 4.10 -13.19 -12.78
CA LEU A 182 3.23 -12.78 -13.89
C LEU A 182 2.67 -11.39 -13.65
N GLN A 183 2.81 -10.50 -14.63
CA GLN A 183 2.29 -9.15 -14.59
C GLN A 183 1.45 -8.84 -15.82
N ARG A 184 0.23 -8.35 -15.62
CA ARG A 184 -0.67 -7.95 -16.69
C ARG A 184 -0.17 -6.73 -17.49
N GLY A 185 0.41 -5.77 -16.80
CA GLY A 185 0.96 -4.56 -17.39
C GLY A 185 2.25 -4.80 -18.17
N PRO A 186 2.71 -3.82 -18.94
CA PRO A 186 3.94 -3.92 -19.73
C PRO A 186 5.21 -3.94 -18.86
N GLU A 187 5.09 -3.55 -17.57
CA GLU A 187 6.19 -3.53 -16.62
C GLU A 187 5.71 -3.85 -15.21
N VAL A 188 6.61 -4.27 -14.33
CA VAL A 188 6.37 -4.45 -12.89
C VAL A 188 6.10 -3.10 -12.23
N LEU A 189 5.61 -3.08 -11.01
CA LEU A 189 5.40 -1.87 -10.20
C LEU A 189 4.79 -0.72 -11.02
N SER A 190 3.64 -0.96 -11.61
CA SER A 190 2.93 -0.05 -12.53
C SER A 190 2.62 1.35 -11.94
N THR A 191 2.95 1.57 -10.67
CA THR A 191 2.86 2.86 -10.00
C THR A 191 4.04 3.79 -10.31
N LEU A 192 5.11 3.29 -10.95
CA LEU A 192 6.24 4.07 -11.47
C LEU A 192 6.17 4.23 -12.99
N ASP A 193 6.91 5.18 -13.52
CA ASP A 193 7.17 5.29 -14.95
C ASP A 193 8.02 4.11 -15.42
N ALA A 194 7.80 3.68 -16.66
CA ALA A 194 8.31 2.41 -17.18
C ALA A 194 9.83 2.25 -17.07
N ASP A 195 10.58 3.31 -17.26
CA ASP A 195 12.05 3.28 -17.20
C ASP A 195 12.60 3.15 -15.75
N LEU A 196 11.89 3.64 -14.75
CA LEU A 196 12.20 3.38 -13.35
C LEU A 196 11.73 1.99 -12.92
N ALA A 197 10.56 1.57 -13.40
CA ALA A 197 10.03 0.23 -13.17
C ALA A 197 10.93 -0.86 -13.78
N ALA A 198 11.53 -0.61 -14.95
CA ALA A 198 12.49 -1.51 -15.57
C ALA A 198 13.72 -1.80 -14.68
N ARG A 199 14.14 -0.85 -13.84
CA ARG A 199 15.23 -1.10 -12.87
C ARG A 199 14.81 -2.11 -11.79
N VAL A 200 13.53 -2.10 -11.41
CA VAL A 200 12.97 -3.11 -10.47
C VAL A 200 12.88 -4.46 -11.15
N HIS A 201 12.48 -4.50 -12.42
CA HIS A 201 12.47 -5.70 -13.24
C HIS A 201 13.88 -6.32 -13.36
N ASP A 202 14.88 -5.50 -13.69
CA ASP A 202 16.28 -5.93 -13.80
C ASP A 202 16.78 -6.50 -12.45
N GLU A 203 16.42 -5.89 -11.32
CA GLU A 203 16.79 -6.37 -9.99
C GLU A 203 16.17 -7.74 -9.68
N LEU A 204 14.88 -7.95 -9.99
CA LEU A 204 14.21 -9.26 -9.85
C LEU A 204 14.91 -10.32 -10.69
N THR A 205 15.19 -10.02 -11.95
CA THR A 205 15.85 -10.94 -12.89
C THR A 205 17.27 -11.29 -12.44
N ALA A 206 18.02 -10.29 -11.94
CA ALA A 206 19.37 -10.51 -11.40
C ALA A 206 19.37 -11.46 -10.18
N HIS A 207 18.25 -11.57 -9.47
CA HIS A 207 18.08 -12.50 -8.35
C HIS A 207 17.35 -13.81 -8.74
N GLY A 208 17.22 -14.10 -10.05
CA GLY A 208 16.71 -15.36 -10.56
C GLY A 208 15.18 -15.47 -10.62
N VAL A 209 14.45 -14.36 -10.49
CA VAL A 209 13.01 -14.35 -10.73
C VAL A 209 12.73 -14.30 -12.23
N ASP A 210 11.93 -15.23 -12.74
CA ASP A 210 11.42 -15.20 -14.12
C ASP A 210 10.24 -14.24 -14.21
N VAL A 211 10.46 -13.05 -14.77
CA VAL A 211 9.45 -12.00 -14.87
C VAL A 211 8.75 -12.00 -16.22
N VAL A 212 7.47 -12.30 -16.24
CA VAL A 212 6.64 -12.34 -17.45
C VAL A 212 5.61 -11.21 -17.44
N THR A 213 5.93 -10.14 -18.16
CA THR A 213 5.05 -8.97 -18.32
C THR A 213 4.09 -9.10 -19.51
N GLY A 214 3.02 -8.32 -19.56
CA GLY A 214 1.99 -8.40 -20.60
C GLY A 214 1.12 -9.66 -20.50
N ALA A 215 1.20 -10.41 -19.38
CA ALA A 215 0.53 -11.69 -19.19
C ALA A 215 -0.78 -11.53 -18.40
N VAL A 216 -1.90 -11.76 -19.02
CA VAL A 216 -3.22 -11.74 -18.40
C VAL A 216 -3.59 -13.15 -17.96
N VAL A 217 -3.51 -13.42 -16.65
CA VAL A 217 -3.89 -14.72 -16.09
C VAL A 217 -5.40 -14.93 -16.24
N ARG A 218 -5.80 -16.07 -16.77
CA ARG A 218 -7.20 -16.44 -17.03
C ARG A 218 -7.72 -17.49 -16.06
N SER A 219 -6.87 -18.47 -15.69
CA SER A 219 -7.29 -19.54 -14.79
C SER A 219 -6.14 -20.15 -14.02
N VAL A 220 -6.49 -20.72 -12.86
CA VAL A 220 -5.65 -21.63 -12.08
C VAL A 220 -6.40 -22.96 -11.96
N ALA A 221 -5.73 -24.08 -12.16
CA ALA A 221 -6.33 -25.41 -12.08
C ALA A 221 -5.36 -26.42 -11.47
N ARG A 222 -5.90 -27.50 -10.87
CA ARG A 222 -5.08 -28.64 -10.45
C ARG A 222 -4.52 -29.38 -11.67
N ALA A 223 -3.28 -29.84 -11.59
CA ALA A 223 -2.62 -30.66 -12.58
C ALA A 223 -1.90 -31.84 -11.92
N ALA A 224 -1.50 -32.83 -12.72
CA ALA A 224 -0.65 -33.93 -12.24
C ALA A 224 0.69 -33.34 -11.75
N GLY A 225 0.91 -33.37 -10.42
CA GLY A 225 2.14 -32.88 -9.81
C GLY A 225 2.16 -31.40 -9.46
N GLY A 226 1.03 -30.72 -9.34
CA GLY A 226 0.98 -29.32 -8.87
C GLY A 226 -0.21 -28.53 -9.41
N LEU A 227 0.05 -27.27 -9.75
CA LEU A 227 -0.93 -26.31 -10.26
C LEU A 227 -0.55 -25.86 -11.67
N THR A 228 -1.56 -25.63 -12.51
CA THR A 228 -1.41 -25.04 -13.83
C THR A 228 -2.02 -23.66 -13.84
N VAL A 229 -1.24 -22.66 -14.24
CA VAL A 229 -1.69 -21.29 -14.51
C VAL A 229 -1.77 -21.07 -16.01
N THR A 230 -2.94 -20.71 -16.50
CA THR A 230 -3.14 -20.32 -17.90
C THR A 230 -3.23 -18.80 -17.99
N ALA A 231 -2.39 -18.21 -18.81
CA ALA A 231 -2.39 -16.78 -19.11
C ALA A 231 -2.47 -16.55 -20.63
N GLU A 232 -2.75 -15.33 -21.02
CA GLU A 232 -2.71 -14.84 -22.40
C GLU A 232 -1.65 -13.73 -22.48
N ARG A 233 -0.72 -13.83 -23.42
CA ARG A 233 0.31 -12.84 -23.69
C ARG A 233 0.40 -12.60 -25.19
N GLU A 234 0.25 -11.34 -25.62
CA GLU A 234 0.31 -10.98 -27.06
C GLU A 234 -0.67 -11.77 -27.94
N GLY A 235 -1.81 -12.20 -27.37
CA GLY A 235 -2.80 -13.02 -28.08
C GLY A 235 -2.52 -14.52 -28.06
N GLU A 236 -1.38 -14.94 -27.54
CA GLU A 236 -1.01 -16.36 -27.44
C GLU A 236 -1.30 -16.91 -26.03
N ARG A 237 -1.65 -18.20 -26.00
CA ARG A 237 -1.88 -18.91 -24.74
C ARG A 237 -0.56 -19.32 -24.11
N LEU A 238 -0.30 -18.85 -22.90
CA LEU A 238 0.80 -19.25 -22.06
C LEU A 238 0.30 -20.21 -20.98
N VAL A 239 0.95 -21.36 -20.83
CA VAL A 239 0.63 -22.37 -19.80
C VAL A 239 1.86 -22.61 -18.96
N LEU A 240 1.77 -22.35 -17.66
CA LEU A 240 2.84 -22.52 -16.69
C LEU A 240 2.41 -23.48 -15.58
N THR A 241 3.37 -24.17 -14.98
CA THR A 241 3.12 -25.08 -13.85
C THR A 241 4.00 -24.72 -12.67
N ALA A 242 3.47 -24.86 -11.45
CA ALA A 242 4.21 -24.69 -10.22
C ALA A 242 3.57 -25.51 -9.09
N ASP A 243 4.32 -25.69 -8.01
CA ASP A 243 3.85 -26.36 -6.80
C ASP A 243 2.94 -25.42 -5.97
N LEU A 244 3.18 -24.11 -6.06
CA LEU A 244 2.47 -23.07 -5.31
C LEU A 244 2.09 -21.90 -6.23
N VAL A 245 0.91 -21.33 -6.02
CA VAL A 245 0.43 -20.11 -6.69
C VAL A 245 0.03 -19.08 -5.65
N LEU A 246 0.67 -17.91 -5.68
CA LEU A 246 0.30 -16.75 -4.86
C LEU A 246 -0.40 -15.70 -5.71
N VAL A 247 -1.62 -15.31 -5.30
CA VAL A 247 -2.43 -14.33 -6.04
C VAL A 247 -2.48 -13.01 -5.29
N VAL A 248 -1.85 -11.96 -5.85
CA VAL A 248 -1.70 -10.63 -5.25
C VAL A 248 -2.00 -9.52 -6.29
N VAL A 249 -3.19 -9.61 -6.87
CA VAL A 249 -3.67 -8.74 -7.98
C VAL A 249 -4.44 -7.50 -7.51
N GLY A 250 -4.20 -7.08 -6.28
CA GLY A 250 -4.83 -5.93 -5.65
C GLY A 250 -5.95 -6.30 -4.69
N VAL A 251 -6.64 -5.27 -4.20
CA VAL A 251 -7.70 -5.39 -3.19
C VAL A 251 -8.98 -4.70 -3.66
N ARG A 252 -10.10 -5.06 -3.03
CA ARG A 252 -11.39 -4.37 -3.15
C ARG A 252 -11.87 -3.94 -1.76
N PRO A 253 -12.51 -2.77 -1.62
CA PRO A 253 -12.98 -2.31 -0.31
C PRO A 253 -14.03 -3.26 0.27
N SER A 254 -13.97 -3.47 1.59
CA SER A 254 -14.93 -4.29 2.35
C SER A 254 -16.10 -3.42 2.80
N THR A 255 -17.10 -3.23 1.94
CA THR A 255 -18.19 -2.25 2.11
C THR A 255 -19.52 -2.83 2.57
N ALA A 256 -19.70 -4.16 2.52
CA ALA A 256 -20.99 -4.82 2.70
C ALA A 256 -21.72 -4.40 4.00
N LEU A 257 -20.99 -4.25 5.12
CA LEU A 257 -21.57 -3.84 6.40
C LEU A 257 -22.17 -2.43 6.33
N LEU A 258 -21.48 -1.50 5.68
CA LEU A 258 -21.89 -0.11 5.54
C LEU A 258 -22.91 0.11 4.41
N GLU A 259 -22.84 -0.68 3.33
CA GLU A 259 -23.89 -0.72 2.29
C GLU A 259 -25.23 -1.14 2.92
N GLY A 260 -25.20 -2.19 3.76
CA GLY A 260 -26.37 -2.66 4.52
C GLY A 260 -26.93 -1.62 5.48
N ALA A 261 -26.09 -0.70 5.98
CA ALA A 261 -26.48 0.41 6.83
C ALA A 261 -26.92 1.67 6.03
N GLY A 262 -26.91 1.63 4.70
CA GLY A 262 -27.36 2.71 3.82
C GLY A 262 -26.27 3.72 3.44
N ALA A 263 -24.99 3.42 3.63
CA ALA A 263 -23.90 4.29 3.19
C ALA A 263 -23.75 4.30 1.66
N THR A 264 -23.38 5.47 1.12
CA THR A 264 -23.14 5.66 -0.30
C THR A 264 -21.75 5.17 -0.71
N LEU A 265 -21.64 4.56 -1.89
CA LEU A 265 -20.36 4.18 -2.50
C LEU A 265 -19.90 5.21 -3.54
N GLY A 266 -18.57 5.41 -3.62
CA GLY A 266 -17.93 6.33 -4.55
C GLY A 266 -16.79 5.72 -5.34
N ALA A 267 -15.69 6.44 -5.45
CA ALA A 267 -14.50 6.01 -6.19
C ALA A 267 -14.03 4.61 -5.74
N GLY A 268 -13.71 3.74 -6.71
CA GLY A 268 -13.29 2.36 -6.44
C GLY A 268 -14.33 1.49 -5.71
N ARG A 269 -15.59 1.89 -5.69
CA ARG A 269 -16.68 1.29 -4.87
C ARG A 269 -16.42 1.36 -3.36
N ALA A 270 -15.56 2.25 -2.91
CA ALA A 270 -15.32 2.51 -1.49
C ALA A 270 -16.44 3.37 -0.90
N VAL A 271 -16.66 3.27 0.41
CA VAL A 271 -17.65 4.08 1.11
C VAL A 271 -17.28 5.56 1.05
N VAL A 272 -18.24 6.41 0.69
CA VAL A 272 -18.06 7.86 0.69
C VAL A 272 -18.00 8.36 2.14
N VAL A 273 -16.94 9.06 2.45
CA VAL A 273 -16.79 9.82 3.70
C VAL A 273 -16.37 11.25 3.38
N ASP A 274 -16.77 12.20 4.24
CA ASP A 274 -16.24 13.54 4.19
C ASP A 274 -14.81 13.61 4.80
N GLU A 275 -14.20 14.79 4.79
CA GLU A 275 -12.86 14.98 5.38
C GLU A 275 -12.83 14.74 6.90
N ARG A 276 -13.98 14.67 7.55
CA ARG A 276 -14.13 14.35 8.97
C ARG A 276 -14.43 12.89 9.24
N MET A 277 -14.42 12.05 8.18
CA MET A 277 -14.70 10.60 8.22
C MET A 277 -16.17 10.26 8.52
N ARG A 278 -17.14 11.17 8.25
CA ARG A 278 -18.57 10.91 8.34
C ARG A 278 -19.05 10.19 7.10
N THR A 279 -19.84 9.13 7.28
CA THR A 279 -20.41 8.33 6.18
C THR A 279 -21.73 8.90 5.61
N GLY A 280 -22.29 9.94 6.23
CA GLY A 280 -23.65 10.39 5.95
C GLY A 280 -24.74 9.56 6.66
N VAL A 281 -24.42 8.39 7.19
CA VAL A 281 -25.31 7.59 8.06
C VAL A 281 -25.18 8.14 9.49
N PRO A 282 -26.30 8.48 10.17
CA PRO A 282 -26.24 9.06 11.51
C PRO A 282 -25.49 8.16 12.51
N HIS A 283 -24.58 8.76 13.28
CA HIS A 283 -23.77 8.08 14.29
C HIS A 283 -22.84 6.96 13.76
N VAL A 284 -22.53 6.97 12.43
CA VAL A 284 -21.66 6.00 11.79
C VAL A 284 -20.53 6.72 11.04
N TRP A 285 -19.32 6.40 11.43
CA TRP A 285 -18.06 6.88 10.89
C TRP A 285 -17.34 5.73 10.17
N ALA A 286 -16.47 6.04 9.23
CA ALA A 286 -15.66 5.00 8.60
C ALA A 286 -14.26 5.52 8.22
N ALA A 287 -13.26 4.62 8.22
CA ALA A 287 -11.87 4.95 7.94
C ALA A 287 -11.10 3.77 7.37
N GLY A 288 -9.98 4.04 6.71
CA GLY A 288 -9.06 3.06 6.16
C GLY A 288 -9.42 2.60 4.76
N ASP A 289 -8.98 1.41 4.36
CA ASP A 289 -9.06 0.93 2.98
C ASP A 289 -10.49 0.58 2.51
N GLY A 290 -11.48 0.69 3.39
CA GLY A 290 -12.90 0.56 3.05
C GLY A 290 -13.54 1.85 2.53
N VAL A 291 -12.88 3.01 2.66
CA VAL A 291 -13.44 4.32 2.34
C VAL A 291 -12.67 5.04 1.24
N VAL A 292 -13.26 6.08 0.67
CA VAL A 292 -12.59 6.96 -0.29
C VAL A 292 -11.41 7.70 0.38
N THR A 293 -10.44 8.07 -0.43
CA THR A 293 -9.28 8.85 0.00
C THR A 293 -9.39 10.28 -0.54
N HIS A 294 -9.29 11.28 0.32
CA HIS A 294 -9.12 12.67 -0.09
C HIS A 294 -7.65 12.90 -0.46
N HIS A 295 -7.37 12.88 -1.76
CA HIS A 295 -6.02 13.11 -2.28
C HIS A 295 -5.79 14.60 -2.50
N ARG A 296 -4.64 15.12 -2.07
CA ARG A 296 -4.34 16.57 -2.06
C ARG A 296 -4.33 17.22 -3.45
N LEU A 297 -4.09 16.44 -4.49
CA LEU A 297 -4.01 16.92 -5.88
C LEU A 297 -5.17 16.42 -6.76
N LEU A 298 -5.78 15.28 -6.45
CA LEU A 298 -6.84 14.66 -7.25
C LEU A 298 -8.25 14.89 -6.67
N GLY A 299 -8.35 15.38 -5.44
CA GLY A 299 -9.62 15.38 -4.72
C GLY A 299 -9.99 13.96 -4.25
N VAL A 300 -11.26 13.56 -4.43
CA VAL A 300 -11.74 12.27 -3.95
C VAL A 300 -11.33 11.15 -4.91
N THR A 301 -10.62 10.15 -4.38
CA THR A 301 -10.17 8.96 -5.12
C THR A 301 -10.25 7.71 -4.23
N TYR A 302 -9.75 6.57 -4.72
CA TYR A 302 -9.55 5.37 -3.91
C TYR A 302 -8.07 5.01 -3.91
N LEU A 303 -7.45 5.00 -2.71
CA LEU A 303 -6.02 4.73 -2.54
C LEU A 303 -5.80 4.02 -1.20
N PRO A 304 -5.87 2.67 -1.17
CA PRO A 304 -5.70 1.89 0.05
C PRO A 304 -4.24 1.90 0.48
N LEU A 305 -3.93 2.60 1.57
CA LEU A 305 -2.59 2.73 2.14
C LEU A 305 -2.65 2.75 3.67
N GLY A 306 -1.87 1.90 4.34
CA GLY A 306 -1.82 1.81 5.80
C GLY A 306 -1.52 3.17 6.47
N THR A 307 -0.60 3.97 5.90
CA THR A 307 -0.29 5.32 6.41
C THR A 307 -1.48 6.28 6.34
N THR A 308 -2.36 6.13 5.35
CA THR A 308 -3.62 6.87 5.22
C THR A 308 -4.64 6.32 6.22
N ALA A 309 -4.78 5.00 6.33
CA ALA A 309 -5.70 4.34 7.26
C ALA A 309 -5.47 4.76 8.72
N HIS A 310 -4.22 4.81 9.19
CA HIS A 310 -3.87 5.31 10.52
C HIS A 310 -4.35 6.75 10.78
N LYS A 311 -4.14 7.64 9.79
CA LYS A 311 -4.51 9.07 9.94
C LYS A 311 -6.02 9.26 9.90
N GLN A 312 -6.71 8.55 9.00
CA GLN A 312 -8.18 8.55 8.92
C GLN A 312 -8.79 7.98 10.22
N GLY A 313 -8.24 6.88 10.75
CA GLY A 313 -8.65 6.31 12.03
C GLY A 313 -8.58 7.31 13.18
N ARG A 314 -7.45 8.03 13.31
CA ARG A 314 -7.32 9.09 14.32
C ARG A 314 -8.36 10.20 14.17
N VAL A 315 -8.69 10.60 12.94
CA VAL A 315 -9.74 11.61 12.66
C VAL A 315 -11.10 11.07 13.06
N ALA A 316 -11.44 9.84 12.69
CA ALA A 316 -12.71 9.21 13.05
C ALA A 316 -12.88 9.08 14.57
N GLY A 317 -11.84 8.60 15.28
CA GLY A 317 -11.85 8.44 16.73
C GLY A 317 -12.02 9.76 17.50
N GLU A 318 -11.38 10.84 17.04
CA GLU A 318 -11.52 12.17 17.62
C GLU A 318 -12.95 12.73 17.39
N ASN A 319 -13.44 12.62 16.15
CA ASN A 319 -14.70 13.21 15.76
C ASN A 319 -15.92 12.44 16.32
N ALA A 320 -15.83 11.14 16.50
CA ALA A 320 -16.85 10.33 17.16
C ALA A 320 -17.06 10.74 18.65
N LEU A 321 -16.08 11.40 19.25
CA LEU A 321 -16.19 11.98 20.59
C LEU A 321 -16.55 13.48 20.59
N GLY A 322 -17.05 14.00 19.46
CA GLY A 322 -17.49 15.41 19.35
C GLY A 322 -16.41 16.38 18.89
N GLY A 323 -15.25 15.89 18.43
CA GLY A 323 -14.21 16.72 17.80
C GLY A 323 -14.63 17.25 16.42
N ASP A 324 -13.78 18.12 15.84
CA ASP A 324 -13.99 18.71 14.51
C ASP A 324 -12.70 18.68 13.66
N ARG A 325 -11.98 17.58 13.73
CA ARG A 325 -10.72 17.41 12.99
C ARG A 325 -10.99 17.04 11.54
N ALA A 326 -10.31 17.70 10.60
CA ALA A 326 -10.28 17.30 9.20
C ALA A 326 -9.05 16.44 8.87
N PHE A 327 -9.22 15.44 8.02
CA PHE A 327 -8.13 14.70 7.43
C PHE A 327 -7.35 15.61 6.46
N ALA A 328 -6.05 15.74 6.68
CA ALA A 328 -5.20 16.65 5.91
C ALA A 328 -4.98 16.22 4.44
N GLY A 329 -5.54 15.10 4.03
CA GLY A 329 -5.37 14.53 2.70
C GLY A 329 -4.11 13.65 2.59
N SER A 330 -4.06 12.87 1.51
CA SER A 330 -2.94 12.01 1.14
C SER A 330 -2.27 12.53 -0.13
N ALA A 331 -0.95 12.39 -0.24
CA ALA A 331 -0.20 12.59 -1.49
C ALA A 331 0.10 11.26 -2.19
N GLY A 332 -0.40 10.13 -1.69
CA GLY A 332 -0.14 8.81 -2.26
C GLY A 332 1.32 8.37 -2.14
N THR A 333 2.01 8.77 -1.07
CA THR A 333 3.41 8.43 -0.84
C THR A 333 3.57 6.94 -0.56
N GLN A 334 4.47 6.29 -1.30
CA GLN A 334 4.68 4.85 -1.27
C GLN A 334 6.18 4.55 -1.42
N VAL A 335 6.62 3.46 -0.81
CA VAL A 335 7.98 2.94 -0.93
C VAL A 335 7.96 1.42 -0.84
N VAL A 336 8.86 0.76 -1.57
CA VAL A 336 9.07 -0.69 -1.51
C VAL A 336 10.57 -0.98 -1.55
N LYS A 337 10.99 -1.98 -0.79
CA LYS A 337 12.29 -2.64 -0.90
C LYS A 337 12.11 -3.88 -1.79
N VAL A 338 13.00 -4.07 -2.73
CA VAL A 338 13.05 -5.27 -3.58
C VAL A 338 14.52 -5.69 -3.65
N PHE A 339 14.89 -6.72 -2.92
CA PHE A 339 16.28 -7.12 -2.70
C PHE A 339 17.17 -5.94 -2.25
N GLY A 340 18.15 -5.58 -3.05
CA GLY A 340 19.04 -4.44 -2.77
C GLY A 340 18.56 -3.10 -3.31
N LEU A 341 17.35 -3.01 -3.84
CA LEU A 341 16.79 -1.81 -4.46
C LEU A 341 15.65 -1.23 -3.63
N VAL A 342 15.53 0.10 -3.62
CA VAL A 342 14.41 0.84 -3.04
C VAL A 342 13.74 1.66 -4.13
N ALA A 343 12.45 1.48 -4.29
CA ALA A 343 11.63 2.24 -5.23
C ALA A 343 10.55 3.01 -4.48
N ALA A 344 10.40 4.30 -4.77
CA ALA A 344 9.51 5.19 -4.03
C ALA A 344 8.81 6.20 -4.95
N ARG A 345 7.60 6.64 -4.55
CA ARG A 345 6.90 7.73 -5.22
C ARG A 345 6.08 8.57 -4.24
N THR A 346 5.77 9.79 -4.64
CA THR A 346 4.77 10.66 -4.01
C THR A 346 4.12 11.56 -5.05
N GLY A 347 2.88 11.97 -4.84
CA GLY A 347 2.14 12.81 -5.79
C GLY A 347 1.83 12.10 -7.10
N LEU A 348 1.81 12.86 -8.19
CA LEU A 348 1.32 12.46 -9.50
C LEU A 348 2.47 12.25 -10.50
N ARG A 349 2.32 11.25 -11.35
CA ARG A 349 3.09 11.09 -12.59
C ARG A 349 2.54 12.04 -13.67
N ASP A 350 3.25 12.18 -14.77
CA ASP A 350 2.89 13.07 -15.88
C ASP A 350 1.44 12.87 -16.38
N HIS A 351 1.05 11.65 -16.73
CA HIS A 351 -0.29 11.35 -17.22
C HIS A 351 -1.37 11.54 -16.13
N GLU A 352 -1.12 11.13 -14.89
CA GLU A 352 -2.05 11.34 -13.77
C GLU A 352 -2.30 12.83 -13.53
N ALA A 353 -1.25 13.65 -13.61
CA ALA A 353 -1.36 15.10 -13.47
C ALA A 353 -2.12 15.74 -14.65
N ARG A 354 -1.88 15.25 -15.88
CA ARG A 354 -2.57 15.72 -17.08
C ARG A 354 -4.07 15.40 -17.02
N ASP A 355 -4.41 14.18 -16.61
CA ASP A 355 -5.79 13.74 -16.44
C ASP A 355 -6.52 14.54 -15.34
N ALA A 356 -5.78 15.04 -14.35
CA ALA A 356 -6.28 15.93 -13.29
C ALA A 356 -6.34 17.42 -13.69
N GLY A 357 -6.01 17.76 -14.96
CA GLY A 357 -6.12 19.14 -15.49
C GLY A 357 -4.93 20.04 -15.19
N TYR A 358 -3.81 19.49 -14.72
CA TYR A 358 -2.53 20.21 -14.63
C TYR A 358 -1.85 20.29 -16.00
N SER A 359 -0.81 21.13 -16.10
CA SER A 359 0.09 21.21 -17.28
C SER A 359 1.47 20.66 -16.88
N PRO A 360 1.61 19.34 -16.74
CA PRO A 360 2.83 18.78 -16.18
C PRO A 360 3.99 18.79 -17.17
N ALA A 361 5.19 18.94 -16.63
CA ALA A 361 6.42 18.46 -17.22
C ALA A 361 7.12 17.52 -16.25
N THR A 362 7.59 16.38 -16.75
CA THR A 362 8.36 15.41 -15.95
C THR A 362 9.79 15.36 -16.46
N VAL A 363 10.74 15.58 -15.57
CA VAL A 363 12.16 15.62 -15.88
C VAL A 363 12.89 14.48 -15.21
N ALA A 364 13.72 13.78 -15.98
CA ALA A 364 14.65 12.77 -15.51
C ALA A 364 15.88 13.43 -14.90
N ALA A 365 16.30 12.95 -13.74
CA ALA A 365 17.55 13.36 -13.12
C ALA A 365 18.26 12.15 -12.48
N SER A 366 19.53 12.28 -12.20
CA SER A 366 20.30 11.36 -11.39
C SER A 366 21.29 12.14 -10.56
N ALA A 367 21.42 11.78 -9.30
CA ALA A 367 22.40 12.37 -8.39
C ALA A 367 22.92 11.30 -7.43
N ASP A 368 24.17 11.42 -7.02
CA ASP A 368 24.72 10.52 -5.99
C ASP A 368 24.08 10.85 -4.64
N ASP A 369 23.89 9.83 -3.81
CA ASP A 369 23.29 9.94 -2.48
C ASP A 369 24.17 10.78 -1.53
N HIS A 370 25.50 10.73 -1.70
CA HIS A 370 26.46 11.52 -0.97
C HIS A 370 27.68 11.89 -1.85
N LYS A 371 28.68 12.54 -1.28
CA LYS A 371 29.84 12.99 -2.05
C LYS A 371 30.62 11.82 -2.67
N ARG A 372 30.82 11.85 -3.99
CA ARG A 372 31.50 10.81 -4.77
C ARG A 372 32.91 10.50 -4.30
N TYR A 373 33.63 11.49 -3.74
CA TYR A 373 34.96 11.25 -3.18
C TYR A 373 34.95 10.47 -1.86
N TYR A 374 33.78 10.38 -1.19
CA TYR A 374 33.59 9.53 -0.03
C TYR A 374 33.17 8.13 -0.52
N PRO A 375 33.78 7.05 0.07
CA PRO A 375 33.53 5.69 -0.42
C PRO A 375 32.07 5.27 -0.33
N GLY A 376 31.62 4.53 -1.33
CA GLY A 376 30.28 3.90 -1.32
C GLY A 376 29.17 4.72 -1.95
N ALA A 377 29.46 5.91 -2.51
CA ALA A 377 28.46 6.74 -3.17
C ALA A 377 27.73 5.97 -4.30
N GLN A 378 26.40 6.04 -4.28
CA GLN A 378 25.53 5.36 -5.24
C GLN A 378 24.55 6.35 -5.87
N PRO A 379 24.26 6.21 -7.17
CA PRO A 379 23.32 7.09 -7.84
C PRO A 379 21.87 6.74 -7.47
N ILE A 380 21.07 7.79 -7.29
CA ILE A 380 19.62 7.71 -7.21
C ILE A 380 19.05 8.25 -8.51
N ALA A 381 18.12 7.53 -9.13
CA ALA A 381 17.39 8.00 -10.30
C ALA A 381 16.10 8.66 -9.88
N PHE A 382 15.78 9.79 -10.49
CA PHE A 382 14.62 10.62 -10.19
C PHE A 382 13.75 10.83 -11.42
N ARG A 383 12.44 10.99 -11.18
CA ARG A 383 11.49 11.67 -12.04
C ARG A 383 10.80 12.73 -11.20
N VAL A 384 10.96 13.99 -11.55
CA VAL A 384 10.28 15.12 -10.89
C VAL A 384 9.21 15.65 -11.82
N THR A 385 7.97 15.72 -11.34
CA THR A 385 6.83 16.27 -12.08
C THR A 385 6.40 17.58 -11.45
N GLY A 386 6.36 18.65 -12.24
CA GLY A 386 5.90 19.97 -11.83
C GLY A 386 4.94 20.57 -12.85
N ASP A 387 4.08 21.51 -12.42
CA ASP A 387 3.19 22.26 -13.32
C ASP A 387 3.98 23.41 -13.98
N VAL A 388 4.01 23.44 -15.30
CA VAL A 388 4.76 24.48 -16.03
C VAL A 388 4.12 25.87 -15.95
N ARG A 389 2.87 25.97 -15.49
CA ARG A 389 2.15 27.25 -15.38
C ARG A 389 2.60 28.09 -14.18
N ASP A 390 2.86 27.43 -13.05
CA ASP A 390 3.14 28.08 -11.77
C ASP A 390 4.35 27.50 -11.01
N GLY A 391 4.97 26.44 -11.58
CA GLY A 391 6.11 25.76 -10.97
C GLY A 391 5.75 24.84 -9.81
N ARG A 392 4.46 24.64 -9.49
CA ARG A 392 4.01 23.80 -8.36
C ARG A 392 4.54 22.39 -8.50
N LEU A 393 5.11 21.84 -7.44
CA LEU A 393 5.48 20.44 -7.37
C LEU A 393 4.21 19.57 -7.43
N LEU A 394 4.16 18.62 -8.37
CA LEU A 394 3.05 17.69 -8.54
C LEU A 394 3.41 16.26 -8.12
N GLY A 395 4.68 15.87 -8.22
CA GLY A 395 5.09 14.54 -7.80
C GLY A 395 6.57 14.25 -8.01
N ALA A 396 7.00 13.13 -7.44
CA ALA A 396 8.33 12.60 -7.64
C ALA A 396 8.34 11.07 -7.57
N GLN A 397 9.25 10.47 -8.31
CA GLN A 397 9.53 9.03 -8.30
C GLN A 397 11.04 8.85 -8.15
N LEU A 398 11.46 7.90 -7.32
CA LEU A 398 12.86 7.67 -6.97
C LEU A 398 13.15 6.17 -7.02
N VAL A 399 14.32 5.81 -7.55
CA VAL A 399 14.86 4.45 -7.45
C VAL A 399 16.35 4.55 -7.11
N GLY A 400 16.76 3.89 -6.03
CA GLY A 400 18.16 3.85 -5.57
C GLY A 400 18.45 2.56 -4.83
N ARG A 401 19.71 2.32 -4.50
CA ARG A 401 20.13 1.17 -3.70
C ARG A 401 19.68 1.29 -2.25
N LEU A 402 19.49 0.17 -1.57
CA LEU A 402 19.32 0.16 -0.11
C LEU A 402 20.54 0.85 0.54
N GLY A 403 20.28 1.75 1.48
CA GLY A 403 21.33 2.59 2.11
C GLY A 403 21.51 3.98 1.45
N THR A 404 20.91 4.24 0.29
CA THR A 404 20.96 5.59 -0.33
C THR A 404 19.94 6.56 0.22
N GLU A 405 19.25 6.21 1.31
CA GLU A 405 18.20 7.03 1.94
C GLU A 405 17.06 7.45 0.97
N THR A 406 16.84 6.66 -0.09
CA THR A 406 15.77 6.90 -1.09
C THR A 406 14.40 7.07 -0.44
N ALA A 407 14.09 6.25 0.60
CA ALA A 407 12.83 6.34 1.34
C ALA A 407 12.69 7.67 2.10
N LYS A 408 13.78 8.24 2.63
CA LYS A 408 13.75 9.51 3.35
C LYS A 408 13.75 10.70 2.39
N ARG A 409 14.35 10.54 1.22
CA ARG A 409 14.30 11.56 0.16
C ARG A 409 12.92 11.69 -0.47
N VAL A 410 12.15 10.60 -0.64
CA VAL A 410 10.74 10.73 -1.07
C VAL A 410 9.90 11.45 -0.02
N ASP A 411 10.20 11.30 1.28
CA ASP A 411 9.52 12.02 2.36
C ASP A 411 9.77 13.54 2.27
N THR A 412 10.93 13.98 1.77
CA THR A 412 11.22 15.40 1.51
C THR A 412 10.29 15.94 0.40
N PHE A 413 10.12 15.20 -0.70
CA PHE A 413 9.14 15.55 -1.74
C PHE A 413 7.71 15.53 -1.22
N ALA A 414 7.34 14.54 -0.40
CA ALA A 414 6.01 14.46 0.19
C ALA A 414 5.72 15.64 1.14
N THR A 415 6.73 16.09 1.91
CA THR A 415 6.65 17.27 2.76
C THR A 415 6.46 18.55 1.93
N ALA A 416 7.23 18.70 0.84
CA ALA A 416 7.09 19.82 -0.09
C ALA A 416 5.69 19.85 -0.76
N LEU A 417 5.17 18.69 -1.19
CA LEU A 417 3.81 18.55 -1.70
C LEU A 417 2.77 18.95 -0.64
N HIS A 418 2.97 18.49 0.60
CA HIS A 418 2.08 18.83 1.71
C HIS A 418 2.05 20.33 1.98
N ALA A 419 3.21 21.00 1.91
CA ALA A 419 3.35 22.43 2.10
C ALA A 419 2.93 23.25 0.85
N GLY A 420 2.66 22.60 -0.29
CA GLY A 420 2.28 23.28 -1.54
C GLY A 420 3.44 24.04 -2.20
N LEU A 421 4.68 23.59 -2.01
CA LEU A 421 5.87 24.24 -2.56
C LEU A 421 5.92 24.11 -4.08
N THR A 422 6.58 25.07 -4.72
CA THR A 422 7.05 24.94 -6.10
C THR A 422 8.33 24.10 -6.14
N VAL A 423 8.69 23.60 -7.34
CA VAL A 423 9.94 22.87 -7.54
C VAL A 423 11.16 23.77 -7.28
N ASP A 424 11.06 25.06 -7.59
CA ASP A 424 12.11 26.05 -7.32
C ASP A 424 12.31 26.25 -5.81
N GLN A 425 11.20 26.40 -5.04
CA GLN A 425 11.26 26.50 -3.58
C GLN A 425 11.80 25.22 -2.92
N LEU A 426 11.53 24.04 -3.49
CA LEU A 426 12.15 22.79 -3.02
C LEU A 426 13.67 22.80 -3.18
N SER A 427 14.18 23.39 -4.28
CA SER A 427 15.62 23.56 -4.50
C SER A 427 16.29 24.46 -3.44
N ASP A 428 15.55 25.39 -2.85
CA ASP A 428 16.07 26.38 -1.91
C ASP A 428 15.97 25.94 -0.43
N LEU A 429 15.47 24.72 -0.16
CA LEU A 429 15.39 24.22 1.21
C LEU A 429 16.77 24.13 1.85
N ASP A 430 16.86 24.52 3.14
CA ASP A 430 18.05 24.32 3.96
C ASP A 430 18.08 22.86 4.47
N LEU A 431 18.75 22.01 3.69
CA LEU A 431 18.90 20.58 4.01
C LEU A 431 20.27 20.30 4.65
N SER A 432 20.34 19.36 5.56
CA SER A 432 21.56 18.99 6.27
C SER A 432 22.60 18.38 5.34
N TYR A 433 23.88 18.65 5.65
CA TYR A 433 25.00 18.15 4.88
C TYR A 433 26.18 17.72 5.77
N THR A 434 26.73 16.56 5.42
CA THR A 434 28.10 16.15 5.72
C THR A 434 28.55 15.16 4.63
N PRO A 435 29.85 15.10 4.26
CA PRO A 435 30.30 14.32 3.10
C PRO A 435 29.86 12.84 3.08
N PRO A 436 29.82 12.10 4.20
CA PRO A 436 29.35 10.70 4.23
C PRO A 436 27.84 10.51 4.01
N LEU A 437 27.02 11.54 4.24
CA LEU A 437 25.55 11.41 4.31
C LEU A 437 24.81 12.21 3.23
N GLY A 438 25.51 13.09 2.51
CA GLY A 438 24.88 13.93 1.52
C GLY A 438 25.85 14.79 0.71
N SER A 439 25.30 15.82 0.09
CA SER A 439 26.03 16.86 -0.65
C SER A 439 25.49 18.22 -0.23
N PRO A 440 26.27 19.34 -0.35
CA PRO A 440 25.74 20.70 -0.13
C PRO A 440 24.50 21.01 -0.97
N TRP A 441 24.39 20.37 -2.12
CA TRP A 441 23.15 20.24 -2.88
C TRP A 441 22.71 18.78 -2.74
N ASP A 442 21.73 18.50 -1.87
CA ASP A 442 21.20 17.15 -1.74
C ASP A 442 20.65 16.63 -3.08
N ALA A 443 20.60 15.32 -3.25
CA ALA A 443 20.10 14.69 -4.47
C ALA A 443 18.67 15.17 -4.82
N VAL A 444 17.83 15.49 -3.84
CA VAL A 444 16.49 16.10 -4.01
C VAL A 444 16.59 17.46 -4.68
N GLN A 445 17.52 18.30 -4.21
CA GLN A 445 17.74 19.65 -4.75
C GLN A 445 18.32 19.60 -6.16
N VAL A 446 19.28 18.70 -6.42
CA VAL A 446 19.81 18.47 -7.78
C VAL A 446 18.70 18.08 -8.75
N ALA A 447 17.79 17.20 -8.35
CA ALA A 447 16.65 16.80 -9.18
C ALA A 447 15.66 17.95 -9.41
N ALA A 448 15.41 18.79 -8.40
CA ALA A 448 14.58 19.99 -8.51
C ALA A 448 15.22 21.03 -9.45
N GLN A 449 16.52 21.27 -9.34
CA GLN A 449 17.27 22.17 -10.23
C GLN A 449 17.24 21.70 -11.69
N ALA A 450 17.36 20.38 -11.92
CA ALA A 450 17.24 19.81 -13.26
C ALA A 450 15.86 20.09 -13.86
N TRP A 451 14.79 19.97 -13.09
CA TRP A 451 13.44 20.33 -13.53
C TRP A 451 13.33 21.81 -13.87
N THR A 452 13.76 22.69 -12.98
CA THR A 452 13.70 24.16 -13.18
C THR A 452 14.47 24.57 -14.42
N ALA A 453 15.66 24.01 -14.67
CA ALA A 453 16.46 24.30 -15.85
C ALA A 453 15.75 23.85 -17.15
N ALA A 454 15.13 22.66 -17.16
CA ALA A 454 14.41 22.13 -18.31
C ALA A 454 13.09 22.89 -18.57
N ALA A 455 12.32 23.22 -17.54
CA ALA A 455 11.03 23.90 -17.65
C ALA A 455 11.16 25.35 -18.17
N ARG A 456 12.31 26.00 -17.97
CA ARG A 456 12.59 27.38 -18.47
C ARG A 456 12.99 27.44 -19.96
N GLN A 457 13.23 26.28 -20.61
CA GLN A 457 13.58 26.25 -22.02
C GLN A 457 12.35 26.43 -22.92
N PRO A 458 12.33 27.31 -23.89
CA PRO A 458 11.23 27.42 -24.86
C PRO A 458 11.07 26.12 -25.64
N GLY A 459 9.92 25.46 -25.48
CA GLY A 459 9.58 24.18 -26.13
C GLY A 459 9.69 22.93 -25.26
N ALA A 460 9.93 23.03 -23.96
CA ALA A 460 10.12 21.91 -23.02
C ALA A 460 8.92 20.93 -22.86
N ALA A 461 7.77 21.21 -23.46
CA ALA A 461 6.57 20.36 -23.40
C ALA A 461 6.68 19.04 -24.20
N ARG A 462 7.83 18.68 -24.79
CA ARG A 462 8.01 17.50 -25.66
C ARG A 462 9.37 16.81 -25.53
N ALA A 463 9.75 16.35 -24.35
CA ALA A 463 10.94 15.50 -24.22
C ALA A 463 10.66 14.25 -23.40
N THR A 464 9.83 13.35 -23.93
CA THR A 464 9.93 11.92 -23.63
C THR A 464 10.97 11.33 -24.59
N SER A 465 12.27 11.38 -24.23
CA SER A 465 13.30 10.67 -24.99
C SER A 465 13.64 9.35 -24.29
N PRO A 466 13.58 8.22 -25.01
CA PRO A 466 14.05 6.94 -24.47
C PRO A 466 15.58 6.99 -24.32
N ILE A 467 16.06 6.59 -23.17
CA ILE A 467 17.50 6.36 -22.94
C ILE A 467 17.94 5.24 -23.89
N ARG A 468 18.86 5.56 -24.81
CA ARG A 468 19.53 4.55 -25.67
C ARG A 468 20.26 3.58 -24.76
N ARG A 469 19.96 2.28 -24.90
CA ARG A 469 20.75 1.19 -24.33
C ARG A 469 22.17 1.35 -24.89
N GLY A 470 23.13 1.68 -24.03
CA GLY A 470 24.54 1.61 -24.35
C GLY A 470 24.90 0.15 -24.53
N SER A 471 25.33 -0.23 -25.75
CA SER A 471 25.99 -1.49 -26.01
C SER A 471 27.28 -1.54 -25.19
N ALA A 472 27.39 -2.53 -24.29
CA ALA A 472 28.66 -2.87 -23.69
C ALA A 472 29.65 -3.33 -24.78
N ALA A 473 30.78 -2.71 -24.84
CA ALA A 473 32.01 -3.21 -25.43
C ALA A 473 33.04 -3.37 -24.31
#